data_fd5f4c9a9b8d052b55fe61bd79d31cf2
#
_entry.id   fd5f4c9a9b8d052b55fe61bd79d31cf2
#
_cell.length_a   1.000
_cell.length_b   1.000
_cell.length_c   1.000
_cell.angle_alpha   90.00
_cell.angle_beta   90.00
_cell.angle_gamma   90.00
#
_symmetry.space_group_name_H-M   'P 1'
#
loop_
_entity.id
_entity.type
_entity.pdbx_description
1 polymer ?
#
loop_
_entity_poly.entity_id
_entity_poly.type
_entity_poly.pdbx_seq_one_letter_code
_entity_poly.pdbx_strand_id
1 'polypeptide(L)'
;HYDGIVAALKSAAAHMPRVDAVGVSSAGVYINDRTMNASLFLKVPQELFDAKVKDIYIRAITDTFGDVPFCVFNDGDVTALAGAISLEDTNILGIAMGTSEAGGYVDENGYITGWLNELAFIPVDANPGAMRDEWSLDIGCGVKYFSQDGVIKLAPAAGIELDEVLSPAEKLKAVQALMNDGDGRAAAIYRSIGVYLAHSLALYHDMYHFRHVLLLGRVMSGRGGELIISECERVLRDEYSELAEKIHLALPDEKFRRVGQSAAAASLPEIKK
;
A
#
# COMPACT_ATOMS: atom_id res chain seq x y z
N HIS A 1 11.89 -7.46 18.60
CA HIS A 1 11.38 -7.77 17.26
C HIS A 1 11.33 -9.28 17.02
N TYR A 2 12.44 -10.02 17.22
CA TYR A 2 12.50 -11.46 16.96
C TYR A 2 11.39 -12.24 17.69
N ASP A 3 11.27 -12.06 18.99
CA ASP A 3 10.23 -12.74 19.80
C ASP A 3 8.80 -12.39 19.33
N GLY A 4 8.60 -11.16 18.87
CA GLY A 4 7.32 -10.72 18.31
C GLY A 4 6.99 -11.44 17.00
N ILE A 5 7.98 -11.62 16.12
CA ILE A 5 7.82 -12.37 14.87
C ILE A 5 7.52 -13.84 15.17
N VAL A 6 8.29 -14.48 16.07
CA VAL A 6 8.04 -15.87 16.49
C VAL A 6 6.65 -16.04 17.10
N ALA A 7 6.21 -15.09 17.93
CA ALA A 7 4.87 -15.10 18.50
C ALA A 7 3.78 -15.00 17.44
N ALA A 8 3.95 -14.13 16.44
CA ALA A 8 3.03 -14.00 15.32
C ALA A 8 2.95 -15.29 14.47
N LEU A 9 4.10 -15.89 14.16
CA LEU A 9 4.19 -17.16 13.43
C LEU A 9 3.47 -18.29 14.16
N LYS A 10 3.70 -18.44 15.47
CA LYS A 10 3.03 -19.44 16.32
C LYS A 10 1.52 -19.19 16.42
N SER A 11 1.12 -17.92 16.53
CA SER A 11 -0.30 -17.55 16.56
C SER A 11 -1.02 -17.89 15.26
N ALA A 12 -0.39 -17.60 14.12
CA ALA A 12 -0.94 -17.96 12.80
C ALA A 12 -1.07 -19.48 12.62
N ALA A 13 -0.10 -20.24 13.12
CA ALA A 13 -0.09 -21.70 13.02
C ALA A 13 -1.04 -22.41 14.02
N ALA A 14 -1.48 -21.72 15.07
CA ALA A 14 -2.20 -22.35 16.19
C ALA A 14 -3.51 -23.08 15.80
N HIS A 15 -4.09 -22.72 14.66
CA HIS A 15 -5.32 -23.31 14.13
C HIS A 15 -5.10 -24.30 12.99
N MET A 16 -3.85 -24.59 12.66
CA MET A 16 -3.47 -25.48 11.57
C MET A 16 -3.00 -26.85 12.13
N PRO A 17 -3.39 -27.98 11.51
CA PRO A 17 -2.92 -29.30 11.94
C PRO A 17 -1.40 -29.50 11.73
N ARG A 18 -0.83 -28.79 10.75
CA ARG A 18 0.60 -28.76 10.44
C ARG A 18 0.92 -27.53 9.59
N VAL A 19 2.18 -27.15 9.50
CA VAL A 19 2.70 -26.08 8.63
C VAL A 19 3.58 -26.70 7.57
N ASP A 20 3.17 -26.58 6.31
CA ASP A 20 3.90 -27.15 5.15
C ASP A 20 4.77 -26.09 4.45
N ALA A 21 4.43 -24.81 4.60
CA ALA A 21 5.17 -23.68 4.07
C ALA A 21 4.80 -22.39 4.81
N VAL A 22 5.63 -21.35 4.71
CA VAL A 22 5.41 -20.06 5.36
C VAL A 22 5.58 -18.90 4.37
N GLY A 23 4.53 -18.16 4.12
CA GLY A 23 4.58 -16.88 3.40
C GLY A 23 4.48 -15.70 4.37
N VAL A 24 5.39 -14.74 4.24
CA VAL A 24 5.42 -13.52 5.07
C VAL A 24 5.20 -12.30 4.21
N SER A 25 4.22 -11.48 4.61
CA SER A 25 3.99 -10.14 4.09
C SER A 25 4.42 -9.12 5.14
N SER A 26 5.39 -8.28 4.82
CA SER A 26 5.92 -7.30 5.77
C SER A 26 6.41 -6.04 5.05
N ALA A 27 6.22 -4.87 5.69
CA ALA A 27 6.72 -3.61 5.16
C ALA A 27 8.27 -3.63 5.10
N GLY A 28 8.81 -3.26 3.95
CA GLY A 28 10.25 -3.18 3.74
C GLY A 28 10.72 -3.76 2.41
N VAL A 29 12.03 -3.69 2.19
CA VAL A 29 12.72 -4.25 1.02
C VAL A 29 13.34 -5.59 1.38
N TYR A 30 12.99 -6.63 0.63
CA TYR A 30 13.46 -8.00 0.84
C TYR A 30 14.14 -8.51 -0.42
N ILE A 31 15.31 -9.14 -0.26
CA ILE A 31 16.05 -9.80 -1.34
C ILE A 31 16.48 -11.18 -0.85
N ASN A 32 16.04 -12.22 -1.53
CA ASN A 32 16.26 -13.61 -1.14
C ASN A 32 15.87 -13.85 0.34
N ASP A 33 14.67 -13.40 0.72
CA ASP A 33 14.08 -13.51 2.06
C ASP A 33 14.81 -12.74 3.17
N ARG A 34 15.82 -11.96 2.81
CA ARG A 34 16.63 -11.14 3.72
C ARG A 34 16.08 -9.72 3.79
N THR A 35 15.98 -9.18 4.98
CA THR A 35 15.62 -7.77 5.20
C THR A 35 16.78 -6.87 4.78
N MET A 36 16.57 -6.06 3.75
CA MET A 36 17.54 -5.06 3.29
C MET A 36 17.28 -3.71 3.95
N ASN A 37 16.02 -3.30 4.03
CA ASN A 37 15.56 -2.11 4.72
C ASN A 37 14.10 -2.32 5.14
N ALA A 38 13.74 -1.87 6.33
CA ALA A 38 12.34 -1.88 6.77
C ALA A 38 12.10 -0.86 7.90
N SER A 39 10.98 -0.17 7.83
CA SER A 39 10.57 0.85 8.83
C SER A 39 10.51 0.30 10.25
N LEU A 40 10.16 -0.97 10.40
CA LEU A 40 10.14 -1.69 11.69
C LEU A 40 11.51 -1.67 12.40
N PHE A 41 12.62 -1.56 11.66
CA PHE A 41 13.98 -1.68 12.19
C PHE A 41 14.79 -0.37 12.13
N LEU A 42 14.20 0.77 11.79
CA LEU A 42 14.90 2.06 11.64
C LEU A 42 15.71 2.50 12.88
N LYS A 43 15.27 2.09 14.07
CA LYS A 43 15.96 2.42 15.33
C LYS A 43 17.04 1.42 15.73
N VAL A 44 17.29 0.40 14.92
CA VAL A 44 18.33 -0.60 15.18
C VAL A 44 19.65 -0.08 14.65
N PRO A 45 20.73 -0.04 15.47
CA PRO A 45 22.06 0.34 14.99
C PRO A 45 22.54 -0.57 13.84
N GLN A 46 23.26 0.01 12.87
CA GLN A 46 23.65 -0.70 11.64
C GLN A 46 24.41 -2.01 11.90
N GLU A 47 25.35 -2.03 12.84
CA GLU A 47 26.10 -3.24 13.20
C GLU A 47 25.18 -4.36 13.72
N LEU A 48 24.16 -4.00 14.49
CA LEU A 48 23.19 -4.95 15.02
C LEU A 48 22.19 -5.38 13.93
N PHE A 49 21.87 -4.47 13.01
CA PHE A 49 21.04 -4.77 11.85
C PHE A 49 21.73 -5.84 10.99
N ASP A 50 22.98 -5.62 10.62
CA ASP A 50 23.76 -6.55 9.79
C ASP A 50 23.94 -7.92 10.46
N ALA A 51 24.18 -7.92 11.78
CA ALA A 51 24.43 -9.15 12.52
C ALA A 51 23.16 -9.96 12.84
N LYS A 52 22.00 -9.31 13.01
CA LYS A 52 20.80 -9.97 13.60
C LYS A 52 19.49 -9.71 12.86
N VAL A 53 19.36 -8.64 12.08
CA VAL A 53 18.10 -8.26 11.46
C VAL A 53 18.00 -8.77 10.02
N LYS A 54 19.10 -8.74 9.28
CA LYS A 54 19.09 -9.22 7.89
C LYS A 54 18.41 -10.57 7.71
N ASP A 55 18.69 -11.52 8.58
CA ASP A 55 18.17 -12.89 8.53
C ASP A 55 17.08 -13.15 9.59
N ILE A 56 16.42 -12.11 10.10
CA ILE A 56 15.51 -12.22 11.23
C ILE A 56 14.29 -13.13 10.93
N TYR A 57 13.70 -13.00 9.74
CA TYR A 57 12.58 -13.85 9.31
C TYR A 57 13.03 -15.28 9.03
N ILE A 58 14.16 -15.46 8.33
CA ILE A 58 14.76 -16.77 8.06
C ILE A 58 14.93 -17.53 9.37
N ARG A 59 15.60 -16.92 10.34
CA ARG A 59 15.83 -17.54 11.67
C ARG A 59 14.53 -17.80 12.41
N ALA A 60 13.62 -16.83 12.45
CA ALA A 60 12.36 -17.00 13.17
C ALA A 60 11.51 -18.15 12.60
N ILE A 61 11.49 -18.31 11.27
CA ILE A 61 10.77 -19.39 10.61
C ILE A 61 11.46 -20.73 10.87
N THR A 62 12.77 -20.81 10.64
CA THR A 62 13.55 -22.05 10.82
C THR A 62 13.54 -22.51 12.28
N ASP A 63 13.68 -21.61 13.24
CA ASP A 63 13.64 -21.94 14.67
C ASP A 63 12.23 -22.38 15.15
N THR A 64 11.18 -21.93 14.44
CA THR A 64 9.79 -22.25 14.84
C THR A 64 9.27 -23.51 14.16
N PHE A 65 9.56 -23.71 12.86
CA PHE A 65 8.96 -24.76 12.03
C PHE A 65 9.95 -25.71 11.40
N GLY A 66 11.27 -25.49 11.57
CA GLY A 66 12.30 -26.31 10.95
C GLY A 66 12.50 -25.96 9.47
N ASP A 67 12.87 -26.97 8.68
CA ASP A 67 13.19 -26.83 7.25
C ASP A 67 11.89 -26.92 6.40
N VAL A 68 11.06 -25.86 6.48
CA VAL A 68 9.89 -25.72 5.62
C VAL A 68 10.17 -24.67 4.54
N PRO A 69 9.60 -24.81 3.32
CA PRO A 69 9.67 -23.76 2.31
C PRO A 69 9.08 -22.44 2.85
N PHE A 70 9.74 -21.33 2.55
CA PHE A 70 9.21 -20.01 2.94
C PHE A 70 9.63 -18.93 1.95
N CYS A 71 8.93 -17.81 2.01
CA CYS A 71 9.31 -16.58 1.34
C CYS A 71 8.85 -15.35 2.13
N VAL A 72 9.56 -14.24 1.95
CA VAL A 72 9.27 -12.95 2.57
C VAL A 72 9.19 -11.89 1.48
N PHE A 73 8.03 -11.23 1.38
CA PHE A 73 7.76 -10.20 0.38
C PHE A 73 7.29 -8.89 1.01
N ASN A 74 7.46 -7.81 0.25
CA ASN A 74 6.89 -6.52 0.58
C ASN A 74 5.36 -6.60 0.70
N ASP A 75 4.78 -5.88 1.64
CA ASP A 75 3.34 -5.88 1.90
C ASP A 75 2.51 -5.23 0.77
N GLY A 76 3.07 -4.25 0.06
CA GLY A 76 2.46 -3.67 -1.14
C GLY A 76 2.35 -4.71 -2.26
N ASP A 77 3.43 -5.44 -2.54
CA ASP A 77 3.44 -6.49 -3.57
C ASP A 77 2.47 -7.64 -3.25
N VAL A 78 2.47 -8.09 -1.99
CA VAL A 78 1.53 -9.13 -1.54
C VAL A 78 0.09 -8.64 -1.63
N THR A 79 -0.14 -7.36 -1.40
CA THR A 79 -1.47 -6.75 -1.56
C THR A 79 -1.90 -6.71 -3.02
N ALA A 80 -1.02 -6.36 -3.95
CA ALA A 80 -1.31 -6.42 -5.38
C ALA A 80 -1.61 -7.86 -5.85
N LEU A 81 -0.84 -8.85 -5.36
CA LEU A 81 -1.11 -10.26 -5.63
C LEU A 81 -2.47 -10.72 -5.08
N ALA A 82 -2.82 -10.28 -3.88
CA ALA A 82 -4.14 -10.56 -3.33
C ALA A 82 -5.24 -9.97 -4.22
N GLY A 83 -5.00 -8.77 -4.78
CA GLY A 83 -5.89 -8.17 -5.78
C GLY A 83 -6.04 -9.03 -7.04
N ALA A 84 -4.93 -9.56 -7.56
CA ALA A 84 -4.94 -10.45 -8.71
C ALA A 84 -5.78 -11.70 -8.45
N ILE A 85 -5.62 -12.30 -7.27
CA ILE A 85 -6.42 -13.46 -6.85
C ILE A 85 -7.91 -13.09 -6.72
N SER A 86 -8.24 -11.93 -6.17
CA SER A 86 -9.63 -11.49 -5.97
C SER A 86 -10.34 -11.12 -7.27
N LEU A 87 -9.64 -10.49 -8.20
CA LEU A 87 -10.16 -10.10 -9.50
C LEU A 87 -10.14 -11.25 -10.53
N GLU A 88 -9.47 -12.36 -10.19
CA GLU A 88 -9.20 -13.46 -11.12
C GLU A 88 -8.54 -12.98 -12.43
N ASP A 89 -7.68 -11.94 -12.32
CA ASP A 89 -6.97 -11.34 -13.43
C ASP A 89 -5.54 -10.96 -13.02
N THR A 90 -4.76 -10.49 -13.97
CA THR A 90 -3.34 -10.15 -13.83
C THR A 90 -3.08 -8.70 -14.25
N ASN A 91 -1.83 -8.28 -14.24
CA ASN A 91 -1.43 -6.93 -14.66
C ASN A 91 -2.07 -5.83 -13.79
N ILE A 92 -1.82 -5.93 -12.48
CA ILE A 92 -2.48 -5.12 -11.43
C ILE A 92 -1.47 -4.24 -10.73
N LEU A 93 -1.75 -2.94 -10.69
CA LEU A 93 -1.10 -1.98 -9.82
C LEU A 93 -1.95 -1.80 -8.55
N GLY A 94 -1.40 -2.15 -7.41
CA GLY A 94 -1.99 -1.89 -6.10
C GLY A 94 -1.46 -0.58 -5.51
N ILE A 95 -2.34 0.31 -5.05
CA ILE A 95 -1.96 1.55 -4.34
C ILE A 95 -2.70 1.60 -3.02
N ALA A 96 -1.96 1.50 -1.92
CA ALA A 96 -2.50 1.58 -0.58
C ALA A 96 -2.35 3.00 -0.02
N MET A 97 -3.49 3.68 0.20
CA MET A 97 -3.57 5.03 0.78
C MET A 97 -3.91 4.91 2.28
N GLY A 98 -2.89 4.64 3.09
CA GLY A 98 -2.99 4.40 4.53
C GLY A 98 -2.38 5.51 5.38
N THR A 99 -1.60 5.14 6.39
CA THR A 99 -0.73 6.06 7.15
C THR A 99 0.33 6.67 6.24
N SER A 100 0.86 5.85 5.34
CA SER A 100 1.72 6.23 4.23
C SER A 100 1.09 5.71 2.94
N GLU A 101 1.73 5.97 1.80
CA GLU A 101 1.45 5.33 0.53
C GLU A 101 2.32 4.09 0.40
N ALA A 102 1.77 3.01 -0.15
CA ALA A 102 2.54 1.85 -0.57
C ALA A 102 2.05 1.39 -1.94
N GLY A 103 3.00 1.03 -2.81
CA GLY A 103 2.75 0.47 -4.12
C GLY A 103 3.08 -1.01 -4.18
N GLY A 104 2.43 -1.74 -5.08
CA GLY A 104 2.78 -3.11 -5.43
C GLY A 104 2.31 -3.43 -6.83
N TYR A 105 3.02 -4.34 -7.52
CA TYR A 105 2.70 -4.66 -8.90
C TYR A 105 2.78 -6.17 -9.18
N VAL A 106 1.74 -6.66 -9.84
CA VAL A 106 1.69 -8.01 -10.42
C VAL A 106 1.65 -7.88 -11.93
N ASP A 107 2.57 -8.53 -12.60
CA ASP A 107 2.74 -8.45 -14.05
C ASP A 107 1.62 -9.17 -14.84
N GLU A 108 1.72 -9.15 -16.15
CA GLU A 108 0.78 -9.79 -17.07
C GLU A 108 0.72 -11.32 -16.94
N ASN A 109 1.75 -11.94 -16.34
CA ASN A 109 1.83 -13.37 -16.10
C ASN A 109 1.36 -13.76 -14.69
N GLY A 110 0.98 -12.78 -13.86
CA GLY A 110 0.51 -12.99 -12.50
C GLY A 110 1.63 -13.09 -11.46
N TYR A 111 2.85 -12.62 -11.77
CA TYR A 111 4.01 -12.66 -10.88
C TYR A 111 4.32 -11.31 -10.25
N ILE A 112 4.81 -11.35 -9.02
CA ILE A 112 5.47 -10.21 -8.38
C ILE A 112 6.83 -10.01 -9.07
N THR A 113 7.10 -8.80 -9.56
CA THR A 113 8.29 -8.50 -10.36
C THR A 113 9.57 -8.31 -9.57
N GLY A 114 9.47 -8.06 -8.27
CA GLY A 114 10.60 -7.69 -7.41
C GLY A 114 11.11 -6.26 -7.62
N TRP A 115 10.36 -5.41 -8.32
CA TRP A 115 10.62 -3.97 -8.39
C TRP A 115 10.34 -3.34 -7.03
N LEU A 116 11.00 -2.21 -6.73
CA LEU A 116 10.83 -1.55 -5.43
C LEU A 116 9.43 -0.97 -5.21
N ASN A 117 8.77 -0.54 -6.29
CA ASN A 117 7.40 0.01 -6.29
C ASN A 117 7.20 1.17 -5.30
N GLU A 118 8.24 2.00 -5.09
CA GLU A 118 8.22 3.12 -4.14
C GLU A 118 7.49 4.34 -4.72
N LEU A 119 6.19 4.17 -5.02
CA LEU A 119 5.33 5.21 -5.59
C LEU A 119 5.23 6.43 -4.66
N ALA A 120 5.39 6.24 -3.37
CA ALA A 120 5.37 7.28 -2.34
C ALA A 120 6.35 8.45 -2.63
N PHE A 121 7.44 8.18 -3.37
CA PHE A 121 8.48 9.17 -3.67
C PHE A 121 8.46 9.66 -5.12
N ILE A 122 7.52 9.19 -5.94
CA ILE A 122 7.35 9.69 -7.31
C ILE A 122 6.76 11.11 -7.28
N PRO A 123 7.25 12.06 -8.11
CA PRO A 123 6.67 13.39 -8.21
C PRO A 123 5.21 13.33 -8.69
N VAL A 124 4.32 13.97 -7.93
CA VAL A 124 2.88 14.08 -8.19
C VAL A 124 2.47 15.52 -8.43
N ASP A 125 3.07 16.45 -7.69
CA ASP A 125 2.80 17.88 -7.80
C ASP A 125 4.11 18.64 -8.09
N ALA A 126 4.23 19.18 -9.30
CA ALA A 126 5.38 19.93 -9.75
C ALA A 126 5.34 21.42 -9.33
N ASN A 127 4.35 21.86 -8.55
CA ASN A 127 4.28 23.24 -8.07
C ASN A 127 5.45 23.52 -7.11
N PRO A 128 6.21 24.63 -7.27
CA PRO A 128 7.27 25.00 -6.35
C PRO A 128 6.83 25.17 -4.89
N GLY A 129 5.54 25.45 -4.66
CA GLY A 129 4.92 25.53 -3.34
C GLY A 129 4.27 24.23 -2.86
N ALA A 130 4.48 23.11 -3.55
CA ALA A 130 3.91 21.82 -3.17
C ALA A 130 4.42 21.32 -1.81
N MET A 131 3.69 20.38 -1.23
CA MET A 131 4.00 19.82 0.09
C MET A 131 5.36 19.10 0.06
N ARG A 132 6.18 19.39 1.10
CA ARG A 132 7.46 18.70 1.30
C ARG A 132 7.25 17.49 2.21
N ASP A 133 7.85 16.37 1.85
CA ASP A 133 7.93 15.23 2.75
C ASP A 133 9.01 15.44 3.82
N GLU A 134 8.67 15.16 5.07
CA GLU A 134 9.54 15.42 6.22
C GLU A 134 10.69 14.41 6.33
N TRP A 135 10.53 13.25 5.71
CA TRP A 135 11.52 12.16 5.77
C TRP A 135 12.48 12.17 4.58
N SER A 136 11.96 12.16 3.34
CA SER A 136 12.79 12.18 2.14
C SER A 136 13.27 13.56 1.75
N LEU A 137 12.58 14.62 2.23
CA LEU A 137 12.73 16.01 1.86
C LEU A 137 12.28 16.34 0.44
N ASP A 138 11.68 15.40 -0.27
CA ASP A 138 11.12 15.59 -1.60
C ASP A 138 9.92 16.52 -1.57
N ILE A 139 9.76 17.29 -2.64
CA ILE A 139 8.64 18.23 -2.81
C ILE A 139 7.63 17.61 -3.76
N GLY A 140 6.35 17.60 -3.35
CA GLY A 140 5.26 17.16 -4.21
C GLY A 140 5.22 15.67 -4.52
N CYS A 141 5.81 14.83 -3.67
CA CYS A 141 5.81 13.38 -3.88
C CYS A 141 4.50 12.70 -3.44
N GLY A 142 4.27 11.49 -3.94
CA GLY A 142 3.03 10.72 -3.81
C GLY A 142 2.49 10.61 -2.40
N VAL A 143 3.34 10.31 -1.41
CA VAL A 143 2.92 10.17 -0.01
C VAL A 143 2.24 11.41 0.57
N LYS A 144 2.49 12.60 0.02
CA LYS A 144 1.86 13.86 0.46
C LYS A 144 0.44 14.05 -0.10
N TYR A 145 0.02 13.20 -1.03
CA TYR A 145 -1.29 13.24 -1.68
C TYR A 145 -2.08 11.94 -1.47
N PHE A 146 -1.44 10.78 -1.54
CA PHE A 146 -2.06 9.46 -1.50
C PHE A 146 -1.93 8.76 -0.15
N SER A 147 -2.07 9.55 0.93
CA SER A 147 -2.06 9.06 2.30
C SER A 147 -3.03 9.83 3.20
N GLN A 148 -3.18 9.40 4.45
CA GLN A 148 -3.92 10.17 5.44
C GLN A 148 -3.32 11.58 5.65
N ASP A 149 -2.00 11.71 5.49
CA ASP A 149 -1.30 12.99 5.61
C ASP A 149 -1.75 13.96 4.50
N GLY A 150 -1.96 13.46 3.29
CA GLY A 150 -2.53 14.25 2.18
C GLY A 150 -3.90 14.85 2.54
N VAL A 151 -4.79 14.04 3.09
CA VAL A 151 -6.12 14.52 3.53
C VAL A 151 -5.98 15.58 4.62
N ILE A 152 -5.11 15.35 5.61
CA ILE A 152 -4.90 16.27 6.75
C ILE A 152 -4.30 17.60 6.27
N LYS A 153 -3.31 17.56 5.39
CA LYS A 153 -2.61 18.76 4.89
C LYS A 153 -3.46 19.58 3.91
N LEU A 154 -4.38 18.95 3.20
CA LEU A 154 -5.34 19.65 2.34
C LEU A 154 -6.51 20.27 3.13
N ALA A 155 -6.77 19.86 4.37
CA ALA A 155 -7.87 20.37 5.18
C ALA A 155 -7.84 21.89 5.41
N PRO A 156 -6.71 22.52 5.78
CA PRO A 156 -6.65 23.98 5.92
C PRO A 156 -6.92 24.72 4.60
N ALA A 157 -6.41 24.20 3.47
CA ALA A 157 -6.68 24.80 2.16
C ALA A 157 -8.17 24.72 1.77
N ALA A 158 -8.87 23.70 2.25
CA ALA A 158 -10.33 23.57 2.10
C ALA A 158 -11.12 24.38 3.15
N GLY A 159 -10.46 25.09 4.08
CA GLY A 159 -11.11 25.84 5.15
C GLY A 159 -11.64 24.95 6.28
N ILE A 160 -11.03 23.80 6.51
CA ILE A 160 -11.32 22.89 7.62
C ILE A 160 -10.20 23.00 8.65
N GLU A 161 -10.54 23.45 9.85
CA GLU A 161 -9.64 23.44 10.98
C GLU A 161 -9.72 22.09 11.71
N LEU A 162 -8.57 21.45 11.90
CA LEU A 162 -8.46 20.20 12.64
C LEU A 162 -7.76 20.47 13.97
N ASP A 163 -8.31 19.93 15.05
CA ASP A 163 -7.72 20.06 16.39
C ASP A 163 -6.30 19.46 16.41
N GLU A 164 -5.33 20.24 16.83
CA GLU A 164 -3.91 19.85 16.87
C GLU A 164 -3.64 18.68 17.84
N VAL A 165 -4.47 18.51 18.88
CA VAL A 165 -4.36 17.43 19.86
C VAL A 165 -4.70 16.06 19.27
N LEU A 166 -5.50 16.02 18.20
CA LEU A 166 -5.90 14.78 17.55
C LEU A 166 -4.70 14.08 16.87
N SER A 167 -4.63 12.78 17.03
CA SER A 167 -3.71 11.96 16.25
C SER A 167 -4.04 12.03 14.74
N PRO A 168 -3.09 11.74 13.86
CA PRO A 168 -3.36 11.73 12.41
C PRO A 168 -4.54 10.84 11.99
N ALA A 169 -4.72 9.69 12.65
CA ALA A 169 -5.85 8.81 12.38
C ALA A 169 -7.20 9.41 12.81
N GLU A 170 -7.23 10.18 13.90
CA GLU A 170 -8.42 10.89 14.36
C GLU A 170 -8.74 12.10 13.47
N LYS A 171 -7.72 12.82 13.01
CA LYS A 171 -7.86 13.90 12.02
C LYS A 171 -8.48 13.40 10.71
N LEU A 172 -7.98 12.27 10.20
CA LEU A 172 -8.59 11.61 9.02
C LEU A 172 -10.07 11.27 9.27
N LYS A 173 -10.38 10.67 10.42
CA LYS A 173 -11.78 10.34 10.79
C LYS A 173 -12.66 11.58 10.87
N ALA A 174 -12.15 12.71 11.36
CA ALA A 174 -12.89 13.96 11.41
C ALA A 174 -13.25 14.46 10.00
N VAL A 175 -12.31 14.43 9.06
CA VAL A 175 -12.58 14.79 7.66
C VAL A 175 -13.54 13.79 7.00
N GLN A 176 -13.42 12.49 7.29
CA GLN A 176 -14.34 11.47 6.79
C GLN A 176 -15.76 11.66 7.33
N ALA A 177 -15.91 12.07 8.58
CA ALA A 177 -17.24 12.40 9.15
C ALA A 177 -17.88 13.59 8.42
N LEU A 178 -17.12 14.68 8.21
CA LEU A 178 -17.60 15.82 7.40
C LEU A 178 -17.98 15.39 5.98
N MET A 179 -17.20 14.52 5.35
CA MET A 179 -17.52 13.97 4.02
C MET A 179 -18.83 13.18 4.03
N ASN A 180 -19.07 12.36 5.06
CA ASN A 180 -20.30 11.58 5.19
C ASN A 180 -21.53 12.48 5.43
N ASP A 181 -21.33 13.59 6.14
CA ASP A 181 -22.36 14.61 6.39
C ASP A 181 -22.63 15.50 5.15
N GLY A 182 -21.87 15.33 4.08
CA GLY A 182 -22.06 16.07 2.83
C GLY A 182 -21.37 17.43 2.79
N ASP A 183 -20.38 17.70 3.64
CA ASP A 183 -19.62 18.95 3.63
C ASP A 183 -18.82 19.10 2.33
N GLY A 184 -19.14 20.16 1.58
CA GLY A 184 -18.49 20.45 0.28
C GLY A 184 -16.99 20.71 0.38
N ARG A 185 -16.50 21.17 1.53
CA ARG A 185 -15.08 21.42 1.79
C ARG A 185 -14.33 20.08 1.91
N ALA A 186 -14.88 19.13 2.65
CA ALA A 186 -14.33 17.77 2.72
C ALA A 186 -14.37 17.11 1.34
N ALA A 187 -15.47 17.25 0.60
CA ALA A 187 -15.55 16.74 -0.77
C ALA A 187 -14.49 17.34 -1.70
N ALA A 188 -14.11 18.61 -1.55
CA ALA A 188 -13.07 19.24 -2.34
C ALA A 188 -11.71 18.59 -2.13
N ILE A 189 -11.38 18.15 -0.90
CA ILE A 189 -10.15 17.41 -0.59
C ILE A 189 -10.09 16.11 -1.38
N TYR A 190 -11.13 15.29 -1.31
CA TYR A 190 -11.18 14.00 -2.00
C TYR A 190 -11.18 14.14 -3.52
N ARG A 191 -11.84 15.18 -4.06
CA ARG A 191 -11.72 15.50 -5.50
C ARG A 191 -10.31 15.85 -5.90
N SER A 192 -9.61 16.70 -5.13
CA SER A 192 -8.22 17.04 -5.41
C SER A 192 -7.33 15.80 -5.47
N ILE A 193 -7.49 14.88 -4.51
CA ILE A 193 -6.77 13.60 -4.52
C ILE A 193 -7.10 12.79 -5.78
N GLY A 194 -8.37 12.73 -6.20
CA GLY A 194 -8.79 12.06 -7.43
C GLY A 194 -8.16 12.65 -8.69
N VAL A 195 -8.04 13.98 -8.76
CA VAL A 195 -7.36 14.67 -9.88
C VAL A 195 -5.88 14.28 -9.91
N TYR A 196 -5.16 14.40 -8.80
CA TYR A 196 -3.76 14.00 -8.71
C TYR A 196 -3.56 12.53 -9.08
N LEU A 197 -4.47 11.65 -8.61
CA LEU A 197 -4.40 10.22 -8.93
C LEU A 197 -4.50 9.97 -10.43
N ALA A 198 -5.41 10.63 -11.15
CA ALA A 198 -5.56 10.46 -12.60
C ALA A 198 -4.28 10.79 -13.36
N HIS A 199 -3.67 11.94 -13.06
CA HIS A 199 -2.40 12.35 -13.69
C HIS A 199 -1.26 11.40 -13.32
N SER A 200 -1.22 10.92 -12.07
CA SER A 200 -0.21 9.95 -11.63
C SER A 200 -0.39 8.60 -12.32
N LEU A 201 -1.63 8.13 -12.51
CA LEU A 201 -1.90 6.87 -13.21
C LEU A 201 -1.47 6.93 -14.68
N ALA A 202 -1.58 8.10 -15.34
CA ALA A 202 -1.04 8.28 -16.69
C ALA A 202 0.48 8.08 -16.71
N LEU A 203 1.21 8.69 -15.77
CA LEU A 203 2.65 8.49 -15.62
C LEU A 203 3.01 7.04 -15.25
N TYR A 204 2.29 6.45 -14.31
CA TYR A 204 2.56 5.07 -13.85
C TYR A 204 2.28 4.06 -14.95
N HIS A 205 1.26 4.29 -15.80
CA HIS A 205 0.95 3.39 -16.89
C HIS A 205 2.07 3.30 -17.94
N ASP A 206 2.82 4.36 -18.16
CA ASP A 206 4.00 4.35 -19.06
C ASP A 206 5.12 3.42 -18.54
N MET A 207 5.16 3.14 -17.25
CA MET A 207 6.17 2.26 -16.62
C MET A 207 5.67 0.83 -16.42
N TYR A 208 4.42 0.68 -15.95
CA TYR A 208 3.88 -0.60 -15.50
C TYR A 208 2.96 -1.28 -16.52
N HIS A 209 2.36 -0.53 -17.44
CA HIS A 209 1.39 -1.04 -18.44
C HIS A 209 0.24 -1.83 -17.83
N PHE A 210 -0.20 -1.48 -16.61
CA PHE A 210 -1.26 -2.18 -15.88
C PHE A 210 -2.62 -2.08 -16.58
N ARG A 211 -3.48 -3.07 -16.34
CA ARG A 211 -4.91 -3.05 -16.72
C ARG A 211 -5.83 -2.72 -15.56
N HIS A 212 -5.45 -3.10 -14.35
CA HIS A 212 -6.24 -2.87 -13.15
C HIS A 212 -5.46 -2.02 -12.16
N VAL A 213 -6.16 -1.10 -11.50
CA VAL A 213 -5.64 -0.34 -10.36
C VAL A 213 -6.48 -0.69 -9.15
N LEU A 214 -5.88 -1.35 -8.18
CA LEU A 214 -6.53 -1.67 -6.92
C LEU A 214 -6.21 -0.60 -5.89
N LEU A 215 -7.23 0.16 -5.48
CA LEU A 215 -7.11 1.24 -4.51
C LEU A 215 -7.60 0.78 -3.14
N LEU A 216 -6.75 0.92 -2.13
CA LEU A 216 -7.03 0.43 -0.78
C LEU A 216 -6.51 1.37 0.30
N GLY A 217 -6.71 1.01 1.55
CA GLY A 217 -6.31 1.83 2.69
C GLY A 217 -7.43 2.68 3.27
N ARG A 218 -7.13 3.32 4.41
CA ARG A 218 -8.14 4.05 5.19
C ARG A 218 -8.68 5.29 4.48
N VAL A 219 -7.88 5.93 3.64
CA VAL A 219 -8.32 7.09 2.84
C VAL A 219 -9.42 6.70 1.86
N MET A 220 -9.34 5.48 1.32
CA MET A 220 -10.30 4.94 0.36
C MET A 220 -11.59 4.41 1.00
N SER A 221 -11.78 4.59 2.31
CA SER A 221 -12.97 4.09 3.01
C SER A 221 -14.17 5.02 2.85
N GLY A 222 -15.36 4.45 2.56
CA GLY A 222 -16.63 5.17 2.48
C GLY A 222 -16.70 6.15 1.31
N ARG A 223 -17.57 7.16 1.45
CA ARG A 223 -17.89 8.13 0.39
C ARG A 223 -16.69 8.90 -0.16
N GLY A 224 -15.64 9.10 0.67
CA GLY A 224 -14.42 9.76 0.22
C GLY A 224 -13.68 8.95 -0.84
N GLY A 225 -13.52 7.64 -0.63
CA GLY A 225 -12.90 6.75 -1.62
C GLY A 225 -13.71 6.64 -2.92
N GLU A 226 -15.02 6.56 -2.83
CA GLU A 226 -15.91 6.58 -4.00
C GLU A 226 -15.74 7.88 -4.81
N LEU A 227 -15.61 9.02 -4.13
CA LEU A 227 -15.40 10.31 -4.78
C LEU A 227 -14.01 10.42 -5.43
N ILE A 228 -12.95 9.89 -4.81
CA ILE A 228 -11.63 9.82 -5.42
C ILE A 228 -11.71 9.05 -6.75
N ILE A 229 -12.34 7.87 -6.75
CA ILE A 229 -12.47 7.05 -7.97
C ILE A 229 -13.26 7.79 -9.04
N SER A 230 -14.45 8.28 -8.71
CA SER A 230 -15.31 8.95 -9.68
C SER A 230 -14.67 10.19 -10.30
N GLU A 231 -13.92 10.95 -9.52
CA GLU A 231 -13.21 12.12 -10.01
C GLU A 231 -11.97 11.72 -10.85
N CYS A 232 -11.21 10.71 -10.41
CA CYS A 232 -10.12 10.15 -11.18
C CYS A 232 -10.60 9.64 -12.55
N GLU A 233 -11.67 8.87 -12.59
CA GLU A 233 -12.26 8.40 -13.85
C GLU A 233 -12.76 9.54 -14.74
N ARG A 234 -13.30 10.61 -14.14
CA ARG A 234 -13.73 11.78 -14.90
C ARG A 234 -12.52 12.43 -15.59
N VAL A 235 -11.44 12.69 -14.86
CA VAL A 235 -10.21 13.30 -15.41
C VAL A 235 -9.58 12.38 -16.46
N LEU A 236 -9.52 11.07 -16.21
CA LEU A 236 -9.02 10.12 -17.21
C LEU A 236 -9.82 10.17 -18.50
N ARG A 237 -11.16 10.21 -18.45
CA ARG A 237 -11.99 10.33 -19.65
C ARG A 237 -11.78 11.66 -20.39
N ASP A 238 -11.64 12.75 -19.63
CA ASP A 238 -11.54 14.09 -20.20
C ASP A 238 -10.17 14.39 -20.81
N GLU A 239 -9.10 13.89 -20.20
CA GLU A 239 -7.71 14.26 -20.55
C GLU A 239 -6.87 13.10 -21.08
N TYR A 240 -7.23 11.84 -20.76
CA TYR A 240 -6.48 10.62 -21.12
C TYR A 240 -7.42 9.54 -21.66
N SER A 241 -8.27 9.88 -22.66
CA SER A 241 -9.34 9.00 -23.13
C SER A 241 -8.87 7.61 -23.55
N GLU A 242 -7.72 7.50 -24.23
CA GLU A 242 -7.15 6.20 -24.62
C GLU A 242 -6.74 5.34 -23.42
N LEU A 243 -6.28 5.95 -22.34
CA LEU A 243 -5.95 5.26 -21.09
C LEU A 243 -7.21 4.86 -20.34
N ALA A 244 -8.21 5.74 -20.29
CA ALA A 244 -9.49 5.46 -19.65
C ALA A 244 -10.21 4.23 -20.21
N GLU A 245 -9.99 3.90 -21.49
CA GLU A 245 -10.54 2.70 -22.13
C GLU A 245 -9.76 1.41 -21.78
N LYS A 246 -8.52 1.54 -21.29
CA LYS A 246 -7.60 0.41 -21.06
C LYS A 246 -7.52 -0.03 -19.62
N ILE A 247 -7.80 0.88 -18.68
CA ILE A 247 -7.61 0.61 -17.26
C ILE A 247 -8.93 0.60 -16.48
N HIS A 248 -8.95 -0.20 -15.42
CA HIS A 248 -10.09 -0.32 -14.52
C HIS A 248 -9.66 -0.03 -13.09
N LEU A 249 -10.34 0.92 -12.43
CA LEU A 249 -10.14 1.21 -11.03
C LEU A 249 -11.08 0.36 -10.17
N ALA A 250 -10.57 -0.26 -9.12
CA ALA A 250 -11.34 -1.11 -8.23
C ALA A 250 -11.02 -0.85 -6.76
N LEU A 251 -12.03 -1.04 -5.92
CA LEU A 251 -11.87 -1.17 -4.47
C LEU A 251 -11.91 -2.65 -4.10
N PRO A 252 -11.14 -3.09 -3.09
CA PRO A 252 -11.21 -4.46 -2.64
C PRO A 252 -12.57 -4.78 -2.01
N ASP A 253 -13.05 -5.99 -2.21
CA ASP A 253 -14.22 -6.50 -1.52
C ASP A 253 -13.97 -6.71 -0.01
N GLU A 254 -15.02 -7.02 0.75
CA GLU A 254 -14.93 -7.18 2.20
C GLU A 254 -14.10 -8.42 2.60
N LYS A 255 -14.17 -9.49 1.82
CA LYS A 255 -13.40 -10.72 2.05
C LYS A 255 -11.91 -10.46 1.83
N PHE A 256 -11.56 -9.77 0.75
CA PHE A 256 -10.20 -9.36 0.46
C PHE A 256 -9.62 -8.51 1.60
N ARG A 257 -10.37 -7.53 2.09
CA ARG A 257 -9.93 -6.65 3.19
C ARG A 257 -9.58 -7.42 4.46
N ARG A 258 -10.21 -8.56 4.71
CA ARG A 258 -10.01 -9.35 5.94
C ARG A 258 -8.87 -10.35 5.84
N VAL A 259 -8.74 -11.05 4.73
CA VAL A 259 -7.84 -12.22 4.62
C VAL A 259 -7.00 -12.26 3.34
N GLY A 260 -7.24 -11.36 2.38
CA GLY A 260 -6.62 -11.42 1.07
C GLY A 260 -5.08 -11.43 1.13
N GLN A 261 -4.51 -10.50 1.89
CA GLN A 261 -3.05 -10.40 2.03
C GLN A 261 -2.42 -11.64 2.67
N SER A 262 -3.06 -12.20 3.70
CA SER A 262 -2.56 -13.43 4.33
C SER A 262 -2.67 -14.65 3.40
N ALA A 263 -3.76 -14.75 2.62
CA ALA A 263 -3.95 -15.82 1.66
C ALA A 263 -2.95 -15.71 0.50
N ALA A 264 -2.72 -14.49 -0.01
CA ALA A 264 -1.73 -14.23 -1.05
C ALA A 264 -0.31 -14.56 -0.57
N ALA A 265 0.08 -14.11 0.62
CA ALA A 265 1.39 -14.47 1.21
C ALA A 265 1.56 -15.99 1.31
N ALA A 266 0.53 -16.70 1.79
CA ALA A 266 0.57 -18.15 1.94
C ALA A 266 0.65 -18.91 0.60
N SER A 267 0.27 -18.27 -0.51
CA SER A 267 0.33 -18.90 -1.86
C SER A 267 1.71 -18.79 -2.52
N LEU A 268 2.61 -17.97 -2.00
CA LEU A 268 3.90 -17.67 -2.63
C LEU A 268 4.97 -18.76 -2.47
N PRO A 269 5.10 -19.47 -1.32
CA PRO A 269 6.15 -20.48 -1.17
C PRO A 269 5.91 -21.69 -2.08
N GLU A 270 6.96 -22.12 -2.77
CA GLU A 270 6.91 -23.37 -3.57
C GLU A 270 7.01 -24.61 -2.69
N ILE A 271 5.95 -25.39 -2.61
CA ILE A 271 5.95 -26.68 -1.93
C ILE A 271 6.52 -27.73 -2.89
N LYS A 272 7.72 -28.22 -2.63
CA LYS A 272 8.31 -29.35 -3.37
C LYS A 272 7.48 -30.60 -3.08
N LYS A 273 6.88 -31.17 -4.11
CA LYS A 273 6.13 -32.46 -4.05
C LYS A 273 7.05 -33.62 -3.81
#